data_de6f841f21cf508d94cdd77d765a4d8f
#
_entry.id   de6f841f21cf508d94cdd77d765a4d8f
#
_cell.length_a   1.000
_cell.length_b   1.000
_cell.length_c   1.000
_cell.angle_alpha   90.00
_cell.angle_beta   90.00
_cell.angle_gamma   90.00
#
_symmetry.space_group_name_H-M   'P 1'
#
loop_
_entity.id
_entity.type
_entity.pdbx_description
1 polymer ?
#
loop_
_entity_poly.entity_id
_entity_poly.type
_entity_poly.pdbx_seq_one_letter_code
_entity_poly.pdbx_strand_id
1 'polypeptide(L)'
;KEASGTGNMKFMMNGALTIGTYDGANIEILEEVGEDNFFLFGLRAHEVAALRPHYDPQQYIQASSALSGVMTLLESGHFNLHEPGIFDGILAAIRSSDDPWMLAADFESYRQAQLRAAQAFRDVKHWQQMSIRNTAASGRFSSDATISHYQKDIWHTQASVVNSRKTQES
;
A
#
# COMPACT_ATOMS: atom_id res chain seq x y z
N LYS A 1 7.04 -4.72 1.43
CA LYS A 1 6.29 -5.70 2.26
C LYS A 1 5.17 -4.98 2.97
N GLU A 2 3.94 -5.44 2.76
CA GLU A 2 2.77 -4.97 3.50
C GLU A 2 2.60 -5.80 4.77
N ALA A 3 2.29 -5.15 5.89
CA ALA A 3 2.04 -5.85 7.15
C ALA A 3 0.61 -6.45 7.16
N SER A 4 -0.25 -6.02 8.05
CA SER A 4 -1.62 -6.52 8.09
C SER A 4 -2.61 -5.49 7.54
N GLY A 5 -2.94 -5.46 6.35
CA GLY A 5 -3.68 -4.47 5.58
C GLY A 5 -5.03 -3.93 6.11
N THR A 6 -5.22 -3.73 7.40
CA THR A 6 -6.50 -3.18 7.92
C THR A 6 -6.66 -1.68 7.67
N GLY A 7 -5.57 -0.92 7.65
CA GLY A 7 -5.59 0.52 7.40
C GLY A 7 -6.03 0.86 5.98
N ASN A 8 -5.43 0.21 4.99
CA ASN A 8 -5.76 0.40 3.57
C ASN A 8 -7.23 0.04 3.26
N MET A 9 -7.75 -1.04 3.83
CA MET A 9 -9.17 -1.42 3.68
C MET A 9 -10.12 -0.35 4.24
N LYS A 10 -9.80 0.21 5.43
CA LYS A 10 -10.60 1.27 6.04
C LYS A 10 -10.56 2.57 5.22
N PHE A 11 -9.39 2.93 4.71
CA PHE A 11 -9.25 4.09 3.82
C PHE A 11 -10.01 3.87 2.50
N MET A 12 -9.95 2.68 1.92
CA MET A 12 -10.70 2.30 0.72
C MET A 12 -12.21 2.48 0.91
N MET A 13 -12.77 2.04 2.05
CA MET A 13 -14.19 2.27 2.40
C MET A 13 -14.56 3.76 2.44
N ASN A 14 -13.61 4.62 2.78
CA ASN A 14 -13.79 6.07 2.86
C ASN A 14 -13.39 6.79 1.56
N GLY A 15 -13.22 6.06 0.46
CA GLY A 15 -12.96 6.61 -0.86
C GLY A 15 -11.52 7.03 -1.12
N ALA A 16 -10.59 6.69 -0.24
CA ALA A 16 -9.17 6.93 -0.50
C ALA A 16 -8.64 5.94 -1.53
N LEU A 17 -7.80 6.45 -2.45
CA LEU A 17 -7.09 5.62 -3.41
C LEU A 17 -5.79 5.12 -2.80
N THR A 18 -5.38 3.91 -3.18
CA THR A 18 -4.17 3.28 -2.65
C THR A 18 -2.99 3.53 -3.56
N ILE A 19 -1.87 3.99 -2.97
CA ILE A 19 -0.54 3.89 -3.54
C ILE A 19 0.16 2.78 -2.76
N GLY A 20 0.55 1.71 -3.41
CA GLY A 20 1.07 0.55 -2.68
C GLY A 20 1.91 -0.40 -3.53
N THR A 21 2.66 -1.25 -2.83
CA THR A 21 3.40 -2.37 -3.42
C THR A 21 2.49 -3.57 -3.65
N TYR A 22 2.91 -4.49 -4.54
CA TYR A 22 2.19 -5.74 -4.80
C TYR A 22 2.50 -6.77 -3.71
N ASP A 23 1.92 -6.55 -2.53
CA ASP A 23 2.18 -7.35 -1.34
C ASP A 23 0.98 -7.29 -0.39
N GLY A 24 0.73 -8.37 0.36
CA GLY A 24 -0.33 -8.45 1.35
C GLY A 24 -1.72 -8.10 0.79
N ALA A 25 -2.52 -7.38 1.56
CA ALA A 25 -3.88 -6.98 1.18
C ALA A 25 -3.95 -6.04 -0.03
N ASN A 26 -2.84 -5.40 -0.43
CA ASN A 26 -2.80 -4.59 -1.64
C ASN A 26 -3.04 -5.42 -2.91
N ILE A 27 -2.65 -6.71 -2.91
CA ILE A 27 -2.92 -7.63 -4.03
C ILE A 27 -4.42 -7.76 -4.21
N GLU A 28 -5.13 -8.08 -3.15
CA GLU A 28 -6.59 -8.28 -3.18
C GLU A 28 -7.33 -6.99 -3.53
N ILE A 29 -6.88 -5.84 -2.99
CA ILE A 29 -7.44 -4.53 -3.36
C ILE A 29 -7.26 -4.27 -4.86
N LEU A 30 -6.04 -4.49 -5.39
CA LEU A 30 -5.74 -4.28 -6.80
C LEU A 30 -6.59 -5.19 -7.70
N GLU A 31 -6.76 -6.46 -7.32
CA GLU A 31 -7.61 -7.41 -8.05
C GLU A 31 -9.08 -6.96 -8.11
N GLU A 32 -9.60 -6.42 -7.01
CA GLU A 32 -10.98 -5.96 -6.93
C GLU A 32 -11.23 -4.64 -7.67
N VAL A 33 -10.30 -3.69 -7.62
CA VAL A 33 -10.50 -2.37 -8.21
C VAL A 33 -9.93 -2.23 -9.63
N GLY A 34 -9.00 -3.09 -10.01
CA GLY A 34 -8.24 -3.03 -11.25
C GLY A 34 -7.11 -2.00 -11.24
N GLU A 35 -6.14 -2.19 -12.16
CA GLU A 35 -4.92 -1.37 -12.25
C GLU A 35 -5.19 0.11 -12.48
N ASP A 36 -6.28 0.45 -13.18
CA ASP A 36 -6.66 1.83 -13.46
C ASP A 36 -7.13 2.61 -12.22
N ASN A 37 -7.42 1.91 -11.12
CA ASN A 37 -7.95 2.50 -9.89
C ASN A 37 -7.00 2.32 -8.69
N PHE A 38 -5.73 2.01 -8.96
CA PHE A 38 -4.69 1.76 -7.98
C PHE A 38 -3.34 2.32 -8.48
N PHE A 39 -2.52 2.86 -7.61
CA PHE A 39 -1.19 3.37 -7.97
C PHE A 39 -0.12 2.39 -7.49
N LEU A 40 0.12 1.37 -8.30
CA LEU A 40 1.10 0.34 -7.99
C LEU A 40 2.52 0.84 -8.19
N PHE A 41 3.43 0.45 -7.27
CA PHE A 41 4.86 0.67 -7.37
C PHE A 41 5.66 -0.46 -6.75
N GLY A 42 6.99 -0.40 -6.90
CA GLY A 42 7.94 -1.28 -6.21
C GLY A 42 8.16 -2.62 -6.88
N LEU A 43 9.17 -3.30 -6.41
CA LEU A 43 9.59 -4.61 -6.87
C LEU A 43 8.58 -5.70 -6.47
N ARG A 44 8.40 -6.67 -7.35
CA ARG A 44 7.64 -7.90 -7.06
C ARG A 44 8.46 -8.85 -6.19
N ALA A 45 7.79 -9.76 -5.49
CA ALA A 45 8.44 -10.70 -4.57
C ALA A 45 9.60 -11.50 -5.23
N HIS A 46 9.41 -11.94 -6.47
CA HIS A 46 10.46 -12.66 -7.21
C HIS A 46 11.64 -11.76 -7.60
N GLU A 47 11.39 -10.48 -7.91
CA GLU A 47 12.43 -9.48 -8.21
C GLU A 47 13.22 -9.14 -6.94
N VAL A 48 12.56 -8.99 -5.80
CA VAL A 48 13.20 -8.83 -4.49
C VAL A 48 14.11 -10.02 -4.18
N ALA A 49 13.62 -11.25 -4.40
CA ALA A 49 14.41 -12.45 -4.16
C ALA A 49 15.66 -12.52 -5.06
N ALA A 50 15.52 -12.16 -6.33
CA ALA A 50 16.63 -12.14 -7.29
C ALA A 50 17.64 -11.02 -6.98
N LEU A 51 17.17 -9.85 -6.55
CA LEU A 51 18.02 -8.70 -6.25
C LEU A 51 18.77 -8.85 -4.93
N ARG A 52 18.18 -9.49 -3.92
CA ARG A 52 18.72 -9.57 -2.54
C ARG A 52 20.21 -9.91 -2.44
N PRO A 53 20.75 -10.92 -3.16
CA PRO A 53 22.16 -11.29 -3.06
C PRO A 53 23.14 -10.22 -3.57
N HIS A 54 22.64 -9.26 -4.37
CA HIS A 54 23.45 -8.27 -5.08
C HIS A 54 22.97 -6.84 -4.82
N TYR A 55 22.07 -6.64 -3.84
CA TYR A 55 21.51 -5.33 -3.56
C TYR A 55 22.59 -4.37 -3.06
N ASP A 56 22.81 -3.32 -3.83
CA ASP A 56 23.66 -2.20 -3.47
C ASP A 56 22.86 -0.90 -3.57
N PRO A 57 22.42 -0.34 -2.44
CA PRO A 57 21.61 0.89 -2.41
C PRO A 57 22.33 2.09 -3.01
N GLN A 58 23.67 2.12 -2.99
CA GLN A 58 24.44 3.23 -3.55
C GLN A 58 24.25 3.38 -5.05
N GLN A 59 24.08 2.29 -5.79
CA GLN A 59 23.80 2.34 -7.22
C GLN A 59 22.48 3.06 -7.51
N TYR A 60 21.43 2.79 -6.72
CA TYR A 60 20.12 3.44 -6.86
C TYR A 60 20.15 4.90 -6.44
N ILE A 61 20.86 5.23 -5.36
CA ILE A 61 21.03 6.61 -4.88
C ILE A 61 21.74 7.44 -5.96
N GLN A 62 22.82 6.92 -6.55
CA GLN A 62 23.57 7.61 -7.59
C GLN A 62 22.79 7.73 -8.91
N ALA A 63 22.00 6.72 -9.26
CA ALA A 63 21.19 6.71 -10.47
C ALA A 63 20.00 7.67 -10.42
N SER A 64 19.49 8.02 -9.23
CA SER A 64 18.35 8.92 -9.04
C SER A 64 18.79 10.27 -8.48
N SER A 65 18.75 11.32 -9.29
CA SER A 65 19.02 12.69 -8.81
C SER A 65 18.03 13.13 -7.72
N ALA A 66 16.80 12.66 -7.76
CA ALA A 66 15.80 12.95 -6.75
C ALA A 66 16.16 12.27 -5.42
N LEU A 67 16.52 10.98 -5.42
CA LEU A 67 16.92 10.28 -4.19
C LEU A 67 18.24 10.86 -3.63
N SER A 68 19.22 11.12 -4.49
CA SER A 68 20.46 11.80 -4.10
C SER A 68 20.20 13.16 -3.45
N GLY A 69 19.26 13.94 -4.01
CA GLY A 69 18.83 15.22 -3.43
C GLY A 69 18.18 15.06 -2.05
N VAL A 70 17.34 14.06 -1.87
CA VAL A 70 16.73 13.75 -0.56
C VAL A 70 17.80 13.38 0.46
N MET A 71 18.74 12.51 0.09
CA MET A 71 19.85 12.13 0.99
C MET A 71 20.67 13.35 1.39
N THR A 72 21.03 14.22 0.44
CA THR A 72 21.75 15.46 0.71
C THR A 72 21.00 16.38 1.66
N LEU A 73 19.68 16.56 1.50
CA LEU A 73 18.88 17.38 2.37
C LEU A 73 18.83 16.85 3.81
N LEU A 74 18.72 15.54 3.98
CA LEU A 74 18.73 14.89 5.30
C LEU A 74 20.10 15.03 6.00
N GLU A 75 21.21 14.94 5.23
CA GLU A 75 22.57 15.04 5.73
C GLU A 75 23.01 16.48 6.04
N SER A 76 22.46 17.45 5.31
CA SER A 76 22.87 18.86 5.43
C SER A 76 22.44 19.54 6.72
N GLY A 77 21.62 18.89 7.53
CA GLY A 77 21.01 19.52 8.71
C GLY A 77 19.88 20.49 8.38
N HIS A 78 19.41 20.55 7.13
CA HIS A 78 18.35 21.46 6.68
C HIS A 78 17.08 21.36 7.54
N PHE A 79 16.69 20.15 7.94
CA PHE A 79 15.48 19.89 8.73
C PHE A 79 15.75 19.79 10.23
N ASN A 80 16.99 19.77 10.67
CA ASN A 80 17.37 19.45 12.06
C ASN A 80 18.48 20.33 12.62
N LEU A 81 18.45 21.64 12.34
CA LEU A 81 19.45 22.62 12.78
C LEU A 81 19.69 22.59 14.30
N HIS A 82 18.65 22.28 15.09
CA HIS A 82 18.72 22.27 16.55
C HIS A 82 18.91 20.88 17.14
N GLU A 83 18.92 19.83 16.32
CA GLU A 83 19.07 18.45 16.75
C GLU A 83 19.92 17.65 15.74
N PRO A 84 21.24 17.90 15.71
CA PRO A 84 22.15 17.20 14.80
C PRO A 84 22.10 15.69 15.02
N GLY A 85 22.13 14.93 13.91
CA GLY A 85 22.19 13.47 13.95
C GLY A 85 20.83 12.76 14.09
N ILE A 86 19.70 13.47 14.23
CA ILE A 86 18.38 12.84 14.36
C ILE A 86 18.04 11.91 13.18
N PHE A 87 18.57 12.18 11.98
CA PHE A 87 18.33 11.38 10.78
C PHE A 87 19.41 10.33 10.51
N ASP A 88 20.45 10.22 11.33
CA ASP A 88 21.57 9.29 11.07
C ASP A 88 21.10 7.84 10.98
N GLY A 89 20.16 7.43 11.83
CA GLY A 89 19.58 6.09 11.80
C GLY A 89 18.81 5.80 10.49
N ILE A 90 18.06 6.79 9.98
CA ILE A 90 17.32 6.68 8.72
C ILE A 90 18.30 6.62 7.54
N LEU A 91 19.31 7.49 7.53
CA LEU A 91 20.35 7.51 6.50
C LEU A 91 21.12 6.20 6.44
N ALA A 92 21.50 5.66 7.59
CA ALA A 92 22.16 4.37 7.71
C ALA A 92 21.29 3.22 7.18
N ALA A 93 19.98 3.22 7.51
CA ALA A 93 19.03 2.21 7.05
C ALA A 93 18.87 2.26 5.51
N ILE A 94 18.71 3.44 4.92
CA ILE A 94 18.57 3.58 3.45
C ILE A 94 19.85 3.14 2.71
N ARG A 95 21.02 3.34 3.32
CA ARG A 95 22.32 2.95 2.73
C ARG A 95 22.73 1.52 2.99
N SER A 96 21.96 0.80 3.80
CA SER A 96 22.29 -0.58 4.17
C SER A 96 21.95 -1.55 3.03
N SER A 97 22.90 -2.41 2.65
CA SER A 97 22.62 -3.57 1.78
C SER A 97 21.67 -4.58 2.45
N ASP A 98 21.60 -4.54 3.78
CA ASP A 98 20.71 -5.38 4.57
C ASP A 98 19.31 -4.80 4.75
N ASP A 99 19.01 -3.64 4.13
CA ASP A 99 17.65 -3.06 4.16
C ASP A 99 16.62 -4.11 3.72
N PRO A 100 15.73 -4.56 4.63
CA PRO A 100 14.74 -5.59 4.31
C PRO A 100 13.69 -5.09 3.33
N TRP A 101 13.55 -3.78 3.19
CA TRP A 101 12.54 -3.13 2.36
C TRP A 101 13.04 -2.77 0.97
N MET A 102 14.35 -2.68 0.75
CA MET A 102 14.98 -2.22 -0.48
C MET A 102 14.49 -0.83 -0.93
N LEU A 103 14.40 0.11 0.03
CA LEU A 103 13.83 1.44 -0.18
C LEU A 103 14.46 2.18 -1.35
N ALA A 104 15.77 2.11 -1.50
CA ALA A 104 16.46 2.80 -2.58
C ALA A 104 16.06 2.24 -3.95
N ALA A 105 15.86 0.92 -4.08
CA ALA A 105 15.43 0.29 -5.33
C ALA A 105 13.98 0.66 -5.70
N ASP A 106 13.09 0.79 -4.72
CA ASP A 106 11.68 1.13 -4.95
C ASP A 106 11.44 2.63 -5.14
N PHE A 107 12.39 3.49 -4.76
CA PHE A 107 12.18 4.95 -4.69
C PHE A 107 11.70 5.57 -6.00
N GLU A 108 12.33 5.27 -7.12
CA GLU A 108 11.96 5.88 -8.40
C GLU A 108 10.57 5.42 -8.88
N SER A 109 10.25 4.16 -8.68
CA SER A 109 8.92 3.60 -8.94
C SER A 109 7.86 4.26 -8.08
N TYR A 110 8.14 4.46 -6.78
CA TYR A 110 7.28 5.21 -5.87
C TYR A 110 7.07 6.66 -6.32
N ARG A 111 8.17 7.35 -6.72
CA ARG A 111 8.11 8.72 -7.23
C ARG A 111 7.19 8.82 -8.45
N GLN A 112 7.30 7.88 -9.38
CA GLN A 112 6.42 7.81 -10.54
C GLN A 112 4.96 7.55 -10.17
N ALA A 113 4.69 6.69 -9.19
CA ALA A 113 3.35 6.46 -8.68
C ALA A 113 2.75 7.73 -8.07
N GLN A 114 3.53 8.48 -7.29
CA GLN A 114 3.12 9.78 -6.74
C GLN A 114 2.78 10.80 -7.84
N LEU A 115 3.57 10.87 -8.90
CA LEU A 115 3.31 11.76 -10.04
C LEU A 115 2.01 11.38 -10.75
N ARG A 116 1.77 10.08 -10.98
CA ARG A 116 0.50 9.61 -11.57
C ARG A 116 -0.69 9.96 -10.68
N ALA A 117 -0.58 9.76 -9.37
CA ALA A 117 -1.63 10.12 -8.42
C ALA A 117 -1.90 11.64 -8.43
N ALA A 118 -0.86 12.46 -8.40
CA ALA A 118 -0.98 13.92 -8.47
C ALA A 118 -1.62 14.38 -9.79
N GLN A 119 -1.32 13.73 -10.91
CA GLN A 119 -1.93 14.02 -12.19
C GLN A 119 -3.40 13.61 -12.22
N ALA A 120 -3.73 12.41 -11.75
CA ALA A 120 -5.10 11.92 -11.66
C ALA A 120 -5.97 12.81 -10.76
N PHE A 121 -5.41 13.32 -9.66
CA PHE A 121 -6.10 14.23 -8.73
C PHE A 121 -6.53 15.54 -9.37
N ARG A 122 -5.86 16.00 -10.44
CA ARG A 122 -6.23 17.21 -11.18
C ARG A 122 -7.49 17.01 -12.05
N ASP A 123 -7.77 15.79 -12.46
CA ASP A 123 -9.03 15.42 -13.12
C ASP A 123 -10.05 14.97 -12.05
N VAL A 124 -10.78 15.96 -11.53
CA VAL A 124 -11.75 15.73 -10.43
C VAL A 124 -12.76 14.64 -10.78
N LYS A 125 -13.24 14.61 -12.04
CA LYS A 125 -14.23 13.61 -12.46
C LYS A 125 -13.64 12.20 -12.48
N HIS A 126 -12.44 12.06 -13.02
CA HIS A 126 -11.73 10.79 -13.06
C HIS A 126 -11.41 10.31 -11.63
N TRP A 127 -10.87 11.20 -10.78
CA TRP A 127 -10.58 10.88 -9.37
C TRP A 127 -11.81 10.42 -8.60
N GLN A 128 -12.93 11.10 -8.76
CA GLN A 128 -14.19 10.70 -8.14
C GLN A 128 -14.66 9.32 -8.61
N GLN A 129 -14.54 9.02 -9.90
CA GLN A 129 -14.86 7.68 -10.43
C GLN A 129 -14.00 6.59 -9.83
N MET A 130 -12.67 6.82 -9.73
CA MET A 130 -11.76 5.90 -9.06
C MET A 130 -12.16 5.70 -7.59
N SER A 131 -12.44 6.79 -6.86
CA SER A 131 -12.86 6.75 -5.45
C SER A 131 -14.15 5.95 -5.25
N ILE A 132 -15.17 6.19 -6.09
CA ILE A 132 -16.44 5.46 -6.03
C ILE A 132 -16.23 3.96 -6.28
N ARG A 133 -15.40 3.60 -7.27
CA ARG A 133 -15.08 2.19 -7.56
C ARG A 133 -14.36 1.51 -6.39
N ASN A 134 -13.39 2.19 -5.77
CA ASN A 134 -12.70 1.71 -4.60
C ASN A 134 -13.69 1.46 -3.44
N THR A 135 -14.54 2.44 -3.14
CA THR A 135 -15.56 2.29 -2.08
C THR A 135 -16.52 1.14 -2.38
N ALA A 136 -17.02 1.03 -3.59
CA ALA A 136 -17.93 -0.05 -3.99
C ALA A 136 -17.29 -1.44 -3.85
N ALA A 137 -16.01 -1.58 -4.22
CA ALA A 137 -15.27 -2.82 -4.12
C ALA A 137 -14.91 -3.22 -2.67
N SER A 138 -14.97 -2.28 -1.71
CA SER A 138 -14.59 -2.55 -0.32
C SER A 138 -15.46 -3.59 0.39
N GLY A 139 -16.66 -3.86 -0.12
CA GLY A 139 -17.55 -4.92 0.38
C GLY A 139 -16.91 -6.31 0.37
N ARG A 140 -15.94 -6.57 -0.50
CA ARG A 140 -15.13 -7.80 -0.54
C ARG A 140 -14.44 -8.10 0.79
N PHE A 141 -14.08 -7.06 1.55
CA PHE A 141 -13.37 -7.15 2.83
C PHE A 141 -14.28 -7.09 4.04
N SER A 142 -15.59 -7.26 3.85
CA SER A 142 -16.54 -7.32 4.95
C SER A 142 -16.47 -8.69 5.67
N SER A 143 -16.80 -8.70 6.96
CA SER A 143 -16.95 -9.95 7.71
C SER A 143 -18.03 -10.86 7.12
N ASP A 144 -19.11 -10.29 6.58
CA ASP A 144 -20.18 -11.06 5.95
C ASP A 144 -19.68 -11.80 4.69
N ALA A 145 -18.87 -11.14 3.85
CA ALA A 145 -18.22 -11.79 2.71
C ALA A 145 -17.28 -12.91 3.16
N THR A 146 -16.47 -12.67 4.19
CA THR A 146 -15.56 -13.67 4.76
C THR A 146 -16.30 -14.89 5.29
N ILE A 147 -17.34 -14.69 6.07
CA ILE A 147 -18.17 -15.78 6.61
C ILE A 147 -18.88 -16.54 5.50
N SER A 148 -19.39 -15.85 4.49
CA SER A 148 -20.01 -16.48 3.33
C SER A 148 -19.05 -17.37 2.55
N HIS A 149 -17.79 -16.94 2.38
CA HIS A 149 -16.73 -17.76 1.76
C HIS A 149 -16.41 -18.98 2.64
N TYR A 150 -16.24 -18.81 3.95
CA TYR A 150 -16.00 -19.94 4.86
C TYR A 150 -17.15 -20.95 4.82
N GLN A 151 -18.39 -20.46 4.83
CA GLN A 151 -19.58 -21.27 4.74
C GLN A 151 -19.58 -22.14 3.46
N LYS A 152 -19.27 -21.50 2.33
CA LYS A 152 -19.31 -22.15 1.01
C LYS A 152 -18.10 -23.07 0.78
N ASP A 153 -16.89 -22.54 1.04
CA ASP A 153 -15.66 -23.15 0.51
C ASP A 153 -14.96 -24.04 1.55
N ILE A 154 -15.26 -23.86 2.85
CA ILE A 154 -14.63 -24.61 3.93
C ILE A 154 -15.62 -25.48 4.68
N TRP A 155 -16.72 -24.89 5.18
CA TRP A 155 -17.65 -25.64 6.03
C TRP A 155 -18.74 -26.40 5.24
N HIS A 156 -18.99 -26.02 3.99
CA HIS A 156 -20.04 -26.59 3.12
C HIS A 156 -21.41 -26.65 3.81
N THR A 157 -21.75 -25.61 4.58
CA THR A 157 -23.00 -25.50 5.35
C THR A 157 -23.97 -24.54 4.67
N GLN A 158 -25.23 -24.54 5.13
CA GLN A 158 -26.23 -23.57 4.71
C GLN A 158 -26.65 -22.69 5.88
N ALA A 159 -26.96 -21.44 5.60
CA ALA A 159 -27.48 -20.53 6.61
C ALA A 159 -28.84 -21.00 7.12
N SER A 160 -29.00 -21.11 8.43
CA SER A 160 -30.30 -21.39 9.03
C SER A 160 -30.99 -20.06 9.37
N VAL A 161 -32.27 -19.96 8.97
CA VAL A 161 -33.07 -18.78 9.31
C VAL A 161 -33.49 -18.87 10.78
N VAL A 162 -32.99 -17.95 11.59
CA VAL A 162 -33.46 -17.78 12.97
C VAL A 162 -34.74 -16.96 12.94
N ASN A 163 -35.90 -17.59 13.14
CA ASN A 163 -37.12 -16.86 13.33
C ASN A 163 -37.05 -16.15 14.70
N SER A 164 -36.82 -14.84 14.70
CA SER A 164 -36.99 -14.03 15.91
C SER A 164 -38.46 -14.11 16.33
N ARG A 165 -38.75 -14.85 17.42
CA ARG A 165 -40.06 -14.78 18.08
C ARG A 165 -40.26 -13.32 18.47
N LYS A 166 -41.29 -12.67 17.90
CA LYS A 166 -41.80 -11.41 18.44
C LYS A 166 -42.17 -11.68 19.87
N THR A 167 -41.46 -11.12 20.84
CA THR A 167 -41.92 -11.03 22.22
C THR A 167 -43.21 -10.19 22.18
N GLN A 168 -44.34 -10.84 22.28
CA GLN A 168 -45.60 -10.14 22.57
C GLN A 168 -45.45 -9.65 24.01
N GLU A 169 -45.24 -8.36 24.15
CA GLU A 169 -45.50 -7.67 25.41
C GLU A 169 -47.00 -7.75 25.68
N SER A 170 -47.33 -8.42 26.76
CA SER A 170 -48.63 -8.41 27.39
C SER A 170 -48.63 -7.39 28.52
#